data_db573e3e0112a5db4d3157361770912b
#
_entry.id   db573e3e0112a5db4d3157361770912b
#
_cell.length_a   1.000
_cell.length_b   1.000
_cell.length_c   1.000
_cell.angle_alpha   90.00
_cell.angle_beta   90.00
_cell.angle_gamma   90.00
#
_symmetry.space_group_name_H-M   'P 1'
#
loop_
_entity.id
_entity.type
_entity.pdbx_description
1 polymer ?
#
loop_
_entity_poly.entity_id
_entity_poly.type
_entity_poly.pdbx_seq_one_letter_code
_entity_poly.pdbx_strand_id
1 'polypeptide(L)'
;RGTVAKCVYPGEVTRVFVDGGTKTVVVRHGSYFTIYSNLESTSVSPNQKVSAGTPVGSVGADFDGSYTLDFQIWNGTTPVDPLGWLR
;
A
#
# COMPACT_ATOMS: atom_id res chain seq x y z
N ARG A 1 -8.65 -16.39 2.77
CA ARG A 1 -8.86 -15.10 3.36
C ARG A 1 -7.64 -14.22 3.17
N GLY A 2 -7.85 -12.96 3.01
CA GLY A 2 -6.78 -12.06 2.66
C GLY A 2 -5.71 -11.92 3.72
N THR A 3 -4.48 -11.77 3.25
CA THR A 3 -3.35 -11.49 4.12
C THR A 3 -3.33 -10.00 4.44
N VAL A 4 -2.94 -9.64 5.65
CA VAL A 4 -2.81 -8.25 6.03
C VAL A 4 -1.57 -7.65 5.37
N ALA A 5 -1.75 -6.52 4.66
CA ALA A 5 -0.64 -5.76 4.11
C ALA A 5 -0.15 -4.78 5.16
N LYS A 6 1.17 -4.68 5.32
CA LYS A 6 1.78 -3.82 6.33
C LYS A 6 2.69 -2.80 5.68
N CYS A 7 2.75 -1.62 6.29
CA CYS A 7 3.61 -0.55 5.83
C CYS A 7 5.07 -0.95 5.99
N VAL A 8 5.91 -0.65 4.98
CA VAL A 8 7.32 -1.07 5.02
C VAL A 8 8.21 -0.04 5.75
N TYR A 9 7.82 1.23 5.75
CA TYR A 9 8.57 2.30 6.41
C TYR A 9 7.62 3.28 7.08
N PRO A 10 8.09 4.02 8.09
CA PRO A 10 7.28 5.07 8.69
C PRO A 10 6.93 6.15 7.68
N GLY A 11 5.74 6.69 7.78
CA GLY A 11 5.30 7.75 6.88
C GLY A 11 3.94 8.27 7.25
N GLU A 12 3.32 8.95 6.29
CA GLU A 12 1.99 9.52 6.47
C GLU A 12 1.12 9.12 5.30
N VAL A 13 -0.08 8.62 5.60
CA VAL A 13 -1.05 8.25 4.56
C VAL A 13 -1.54 9.53 3.89
N THR A 14 -1.35 9.64 2.58
CA THR A 14 -1.78 10.81 1.83
C THR A 14 -3.12 10.60 1.16
N ARG A 15 -3.41 9.37 0.73
CA ARG A 15 -4.65 9.07 0.02
C ARG A 15 -5.11 7.66 0.32
N VAL A 16 -6.42 7.50 0.40
CA VAL A 16 -7.07 6.19 0.41
C VAL A 16 -8.22 6.30 -0.58
N PHE A 17 -8.26 5.42 -1.58
CA PHE A 17 -9.33 5.51 -2.57
C PHE A 17 -9.72 4.14 -3.08
N VAL A 18 -10.90 4.08 -3.71
CA VAL A 18 -11.43 2.86 -4.28
C VAL A 18 -11.22 2.92 -5.79
N ASP A 19 -10.75 1.82 -6.36
CA ASP A 19 -10.49 1.73 -7.79
C ASP A 19 -10.90 0.34 -8.27
N GLY A 20 -11.98 0.27 -9.05
CA GLY A 20 -12.42 -0.97 -9.66
C GLY A 20 -12.82 -2.06 -8.66
N GLY A 21 -13.39 -1.67 -7.52
CA GLY A 21 -13.84 -2.62 -6.51
C GLY A 21 -12.78 -3.00 -5.49
N THR A 22 -11.55 -2.55 -5.67
CA THR A 22 -10.48 -2.71 -4.69
C THR A 22 -10.08 -1.35 -4.14
N LYS A 23 -9.31 -1.35 -3.06
CA LYS A 23 -8.88 -0.13 -2.39
C LYS A 23 -7.39 0.04 -2.52
N THR A 24 -6.95 1.30 -2.51
CA THR A 24 -5.54 1.65 -2.64
C THR A 24 -5.18 2.64 -1.55
N VAL A 25 -4.02 2.41 -0.92
CA VAL A 25 -3.48 3.30 0.11
C VAL A 25 -2.15 3.83 -0.41
N VAL A 26 -1.96 5.15 -0.34
CA VAL A 26 -0.71 5.81 -0.70
C VAL A 26 -0.10 6.40 0.55
N VAL A 27 1.15 6.03 0.84
CA VAL A 27 1.88 6.50 2.02
C VAL A 27 3.09 7.28 1.56
N ARG A 28 3.29 8.47 2.13
CA ARG A 28 4.43 9.32 1.82
C ARG A 28 5.52 9.13 2.88
N HIS A 29 6.76 8.94 2.41
CA HIS A 29 7.94 8.75 3.26
C HIS A 29 8.99 9.79 2.85
N GLY A 30 8.77 11.04 3.23
CA GLY A 30 9.63 12.12 2.78
C GLY A 30 9.43 12.37 1.29
N SER A 31 10.44 12.10 0.47
CA SER A 31 10.35 12.30 -0.98
C SER A 31 9.89 11.05 -1.73
N TYR A 32 9.62 9.96 -1.02
CA TYR A 32 9.19 8.72 -1.64
C TYR A 32 7.75 8.41 -1.26
N PHE A 33 7.08 7.65 -2.14
CA PHE A 33 5.71 7.18 -1.89
C PHE A 33 5.68 5.67 -2.05
N THR A 34 4.96 5.00 -1.17
CA THR A 34 4.64 3.58 -1.36
C THR A 34 3.15 3.47 -1.62
N ILE A 35 2.77 2.60 -2.55
CA ILE A 35 1.39 2.45 -2.99
C ILE A 35 1.01 1.00 -2.79
N TYR A 36 -0.07 0.79 -2.05
CA TYR A 36 -0.58 -0.54 -1.72
C TYR A 36 -1.94 -0.68 -2.37
N SER A 37 -2.03 -1.51 -3.41
CA SER A 37 -3.26 -1.70 -4.18
C SER A 37 -3.78 -3.11 -4.04
N ASN A 38 -4.96 -3.35 -4.58
CA ASN A 38 -5.65 -4.65 -4.53
C ASN A 38 -6.04 -5.03 -3.10
N LEU A 39 -6.42 -4.03 -2.31
CA LEU A 39 -6.87 -4.26 -0.93
C LEU A 39 -8.39 -4.42 -0.92
N GLU A 40 -8.89 -5.41 -0.21
CA GLU A 40 -10.34 -5.55 -0.02
C GLU A 40 -10.83 -4.65 1.10
N SER A 41 -9.95 -4.29 2.05
CA SER A 41 -10.29 -3.37 3.12
C SER A 41 -9.07 -2.54 3.49
N THR A 42 -9.31 -1.38 4.12
CA THR A 42 -8.24 -0.52 4.59
C THR A 42 -8.35 -0.33 6.09
N SER A 43 -7.21 -0.21 6.76
CA SER A 43 -7.12 -0.03 8.21
C SER A 43 -6.65 1.37 8.59
N VAL A 44 -6.39 2.23 7.60
CA VAL A 44 -5.84 3.56 7.82
C VAL A 44 -6.70 4.61 7.14
N SER A 45 -6.52 5.86 7.54
CA SER A 45 -7.26 7.00 6.99
C SER A 45 -6.27 8.01 6.43
N PRO A 46 -6.72 8.89 5.50
CA PRO A 46 -5.86 9.97 5.03
C PRO A 46 -5.36 10.81 6.18
N ASN A 47 -4.11 11.26 6.07
CA ASN A 47 -3.40 12.07 7.07
C ASN A 47 -3.00 11.31 8.33
N GLN A 48 -3.21 10.00 8.38
CA GLN A 48 -2.79 9.18 9.51
C GLN A 48 -1.30 8.90 9.40
N LYS A 49 -0.58 9.02 10.52
CA LYS A 49 0.83 8.65 10.56
C LYS A 49 0.94 7.16 10.85
N VAL A 50 1.87 6.50 10.18
CA VAL A 50 2.06 5.06 10.29
C VAL A 50 3.53 4.76 10.54
N SER A 51 3.77 3.63 11.18
CA SER A 51 5.11 3.11 11.42
C SER A 51 5.35 1.89 10.55
N ALA A 52 6.61 1.47 10.44
CA ALA A 52 6.92 0.20 9.81
C ALA A 52 6.16 -0.91 10.54
N GLY A 53 5.51 -1.77 9.78
CA GLY A 53 4.71 -2.85 10.34
C GLY A 53 3.27 -2.49 10.64
N THR A 54 2.87 -1.21 10.51
CA THR A 54 1.48 -0.81 10.71
C THR A 54 0.61 -1.43 9.61
N PRO A 55 -0.48 -2.14 9.95
CA PRO A 55 -1.38 -2.68 8.93
C PRO A 55 -2.04 -1.56 8.14
N VAL A 56 -2.03 -1.68 6.80
CA VAL A 56 -2.71 -0.71 5.94
C VAL A 56 -4.03 -1.26 5.42
N GLY A 57 -4.19 -2.58 5.41
CA GLY A 57 -5.42 -3.20 4.97
C GLY A 57 -5.24 -4.68 4.72
N SER A 58 -6.28 -5.32 4.22
CA SER A 58 -6.26 -6.73 3.86
C SER A 58 -6.16 -6.87 2.35
N VAL A 59 -5.34 -7.79 1.88
CA VAL A 59 -5.15 -8.05 0.45
C VAL A 59 -6.40 -8.71 -0.10
N GLY A 60 -6.87 -8.22 -1.26
CA GLY A 60 -8.01 -8.80 -1.93
C GLY A 60 -7.61 -9.93 -2.85
N ALA A 61 -8.59 -10.71 -3.28
CA ALA A 61 -8.36 -11.79 -4.22
C ALA A 61 -8.35 -11.24 -5.65
N ASP A 62 -7.44 -11.76 -6.47
CA ASP A 62 -7.49 -11.56 -7.91
C ASP A 62 -8.64 -12.37 -8.48
N PHE A 63 -8.97 -12.13 -9.77
CA PHE A 63 -10.10 -12.85 -10.36
C PHE A 63 -9.80 -14.34 -10.56
N ASP A 64 -8.55 -14.78 -10.39
CA ASP A 64 -8.23 -16.20 -10.39
C ASP A 64 -8.25 -16.81 -8.99
N GLY A 65 -8.63 -16.02 -7.98
CA GLY A 65 -8.71 -16.49 -6.60
C GLY A 65 -7.44 -16.28 -5.78
N SER A 66 -6.37 -15.82 -6.38
CA SER A 66 -5.12 -15.53 -5.67
C SER A 66 -5.24 -14.27 -4.84
N TYR A 67 -4.51 -14.20 -3.72
CA TYR A 67 -4.45 -13.01 -2.89
C TYR A 67 -3.09 -12.35 -3.12
N THR A 68 -3.07 -11.30 -3.95
CA THR A 68 -1.84 -10.65 -4.37
C THR A 68 -1.89 -9.16 -4.08
N LEU A 69 -0.88 -8.67 -3.38
CA LEU A 69 -0.73 -7.23 -3.12
C LEU A 69 0.01 -6.61 -4.29
N ASP A 70 -0.55 -5.54 -4.86
CA ASP A 70 0.15 -4.71 -5.83
C ASP A 70 0.88 -3.62 -5.07
N PHE A 71 2.20 -3.71 -5.05
CA PHE A 71 3.04 -2.79 -4.29
C PHE A 71 3.93 -2.01 -5.25
N GLN A 72 3.94 -0.68 -5.10
CA GLN A 72 4.77 0.20 -5.92
C GLN A 72 5.50 1.18 -5.02
N ILE A 73 6.68 1.59 -5.47
CA ILE A 73 7.46 2.64 -4.83
C ILE A 73 7.73 3.72 -5.86
N TRP A 74 7.46 4.97 -5.50
CA TRP A 74 7.66 6.10 -6.39
C TRP A 74 8.56 7.13 -5.73
N ASN A 75 9.52 7.66 -6.49
CA ASN A 75 10.34 8.80 -6.07
C ASN A 75 9.80 10.02 -6.81
N GLY A 76 8.96 10.78 -6.13
CA GLY A 76 8.22 11.84 -6.80
C GLY A 76 7.27 11.26 -7.84
N THR A 77 7.54 11.50 -9.12
CA THR A 77 6.72 10.96 -10.21
C THR A 77 7.39 9.78 -10.92
N THR A 78 8.55 9.32 -10.42
CA THR A 78 9.32 8.26 -11.06
C THR A 78 9.16 6.95 -10.27
N PRO A 79 8.71 5.86 -10.91
CA PRO A 79 8.63 4.57 -10.24
C PRO A 79 10.03 4.06 -9.89
N VAL A 80 10.14 3.38 -8.76
CA VAL A 80 11.38 2.80 -8.28
C VAL A 80 11.19 1.30 -8.17
N ASP A 81 12.24 0.54 -8.46
CA ASP A 81 12.20 -0.93 -8.35
C ASP A 81 12.01 -1.32 -6.88
N PRO A 82 10.85 -1.92 -6.52
CA PRO A 82 10.62 -2.31 -5.13
C PRO A 82 11.60 -3.32 -4.59
N LEU A 83 12.17 -4.16 -5.45
CA LEU A 83 13.10 -5.19 -5.00
C LEU A 83 14.37 -4.58 -4.40
N GLY A 84 14.80 -3.44 -4.89
CA GLY A 84 15.95 -2.74 -4.34
C GLY A 84 15.70 -2.22 -2.93
N TRP A 85 14.43 -2.01 -2.58
CA TRP A 85 14.04 -1.49 -1.27
C TRP A 85 13.80 -2.60 -0.24
N LEU A 86 13.39 -3.76 -0.70
CA LEU A 86 12.94 -4.83 0.18
C LEU A 86 14.03 -5.80 0.58
N ARG A 87 15.22 -5.57 0.13
CA ARG A 87 16.35 -6.44 0.45
C ARG A 87 16.92 -6.21 1.81
#